data_fb721571a14d12e4e5ad40cf17e19f86
#
_entry.id   fb721571a14d12e4e5ad40cf17e19f86
#
_cell.length_a   1.000
_cell.length_b   1.000
_cell.length_c   1.000
_cell.angle_alpha   90.00
_cell.angle_beta   90.00
_cell.angle_gamma   90.00
#
_symmetry.space_group_name_H-M   'P 1'
#
loop_
_entity.id
_entity.type
_entity.pdbx_description
1 polymer ?
#
loop_
_entity_poly.entity_id
_entity_poly.type
_entity_poly.pdbx_seq_one_letter_code
_entity_poly.pdbx_strand_id
1 'polypeptide(L)'
;MYLCTQIKVIMILLSFDTEEFDVPREHGVDFSLEEGMKVSVVGTNRILDCLKENGVKATFFCTSNFAQNAPEVIKRIMNEGHEVACHGCDHWQPKATDVFRSKEIIEQQTGITVNGYRQPRMFPVSDEDIEKAGYRYNSSLNPAFIPGRYMHLTAPRTWFMRNKVMEIPASVTPWIRFPLFWLALHNLPEKLYHMMVRRVLGHDGYFVTYFHPWEFFELKAHPEFKMPFIIKNHSGLQMVQRLDSLIKMLKSRGHEFITYTEFVERKLSE
;
A
#
# COMPACT_ATOMS: atom_id res chain seq x y z
N MET A 1 29.64 -28.00 18.40
CA MET A 1 29.48 -27.37 17.09
C MET A 1 28.12 -26.65 17.08
N TYR A 2 28.10 -25.39 17.52
CA TYR A 2 26.86 -24.60 17.54
C TYR A 2 26.51 -24.22 16.09
N LEU A 3 25.46 -24.80 15.55
CA LEU A 3 24.82 -24.32 14.33
C LEU A 3 24.27 -22.92 14.62
N CYS A 4 25.05 -21.92 14.27
CA CYS A 4 24.54 -20.54 14.16
C CYS A 4 23.52 -20.55 13.02
N THR A 5 22.27 -20.79 13.33
CA THR A 5 21.16 -20.56 12.40
C THR A 5 21.16 -19.07 12.13
N GLN A 6 21.73 -18.66 11.00
CA GLN A 6 21.58 -17.29 10.52
C GLN A 6 20.08 -17.02 10.44
N ILE A 7 19.59 -16.16 11.32
CA ILE A 7 18.21 -15.67 11.27
C ILE A 7 18.12 -14.92 9.94
N LYS A 8 17.46 -15.53 8.97
CA LYS A 8 17.22 -14.90 7.67
C LYS A 8 16.39 -13.64 7.92
N VAL A 9 16.98 -12.48 7.72
CA VAL A 9 16.27 -11.21 7.81
C VAL A 9 15.20 -11.19 6.73
N ILE A 10 13.95 -11.09 7.15
CA ILE A 10 12.79 -11.08 6.25
C ILE A 10 12.39 -9.63 5.99
N MET A 11 12.16 -9.31 4.74
CA MET A 11 11.81 -7.97 4.29
C MET A 11 10.29 -7.74 4.37
N ILE A 12 9.90 -6.61 4.92
CA ILE A 12 8.51 -6.15 5.02
C ILE A 12 8.32 -4.94 4.11
N LEU A 13 7.43 -5.05 3.16
CA LEU A 13 7.02 -3.99 2.27
C LEU A 13 5.65 -3.47 2.72
N LEU A 14 5.70 -2.42 3.52
CA LEU A 14 4.52 -1.70 3.98
C LEU A 14 4.24 -0.55 3.02
N SER A 15 3.01 -0.44 2.54
CA SER A 15 2.66 0.65 1.62
C SER A 15 1.30 1.27 1.92
N PHE A 16 1.13 2.48 1.40
CA PHE A 16 -0.10 3.25 1.55
C PHE A 16 -0.51 3.80 0.18
N ASP A 17 -1.76 3.50 -0.22
CA ASP A 17 -2.36 4.07 -1.41
C ASP A 17 -2.93 5.44 -1.03
N THR A 18 -2.12 6.46 -1.31
CA THR A 18 -2.32 7.83 -0.84
C THR A 18 -3.05 8.63 -1.91
N GLU A 19 -4.34 8.63 -1.77
CA GLU A 19 -5.31 9.12 -2.73
C GLU A 19 -6.30 10.08 -2.07
N GLU A 20 -7.02 10.84 -2.85
CA GLU A 20 -8.23 11.54 -2.43
C GLU A 20 -9.31 10.53 -2.03
N PHE A 21 -9.86 10.67 -0.84
CA PHE A 21 -10.90 9.77 -0.36
C PHE A 21 -12.20 9.98 -1.15
N ASP A 22 -12.63 8.94 -1.88
CA ASP A 22 -13.77 9.01 -2.78
C ASP A 22 -14.86 7.95 -2.53
N VAL A 23 -14.65 7.03 -1.59
CA VAL A 23 -15.55 5.91 -1.31
C VAL A 23 -17.01 6.33 -1.06
N PRO A 24 -17.35 7.47 -0.42
CA PRO A 24 -18.72 7.93 -0.28
C PRO A 24 -19.46 8.09 -1.62
N ARG A 25 -18.76 8.44 -2.70
CA ARG A 25 -19.34 8.55 -4.05
C ARG A 25 -19.86 7.21 -4.56
N GLU A 26 -19.22 6.09 -4.22
CA GLU A 26 -19.70 4.74 -4.54
C GLU A 26 -21.06 4.43 -3.91
N HIS A 27 -21.39 5.14 -2.82
CA HIS A 27 -22.65 5.01 -2.09
C HIS A 27 -23.65 6.15 -2.38
N GLY A 28 -23.42 6.89 -3.49
CA GLY A 28 -24.31 7.94 -3.96
C GLY A 28 -24.33 9.19 -3.08
N VAL A 29 -23.25 9.44 -2.35
CA VAL A 29 -23.03 10.69 -1.63
C VAL A 29 -22.33 11.69 -2.56
N ASP A 30 -22.89 12.91 -2.65
CA ASP A 30 -22.17 14.02 -3.27
C ASP A 30 -21.02 14.41 -2.36
N PHE A 31 -19.81 14.12 -2.78
CA PHE A 31 -18.60 14.24 -1.97
C PHE A 31 -17.52 14.98 -2.74
N SER A 32 -17.13 16.13 -2.22
CA SER A 32 -16.19 17.03 -2.89
C SER A 32 -14.74 16.53 -2.79
N LEU A 33 -13.90 16.98 -3.71
CA LEU A 33 -12.45 16.74 -3.63
C LEU A 33 -11.86 17.30 -2.33
N GLU A 34 -12.31 18.49 -1.91
CA GLU A 34 -11.81 19.13 -0.68
C GLU A 34 -12.10 18.29 0.56
N GLU A 35 -13.30 17.73 0.69
CA GLU A 35 -13.66 16.82 1.78
C GLU A 35 -12.80 15.54 1.74
N GLY A 36 -12.64 14.94 0.56
CA GLY A 36 -11.79 13.78 0.37
C GLY A 36 -10.34 14.04 0.75
N MET A 37 -9.81 15.19 0.36
CA MET A 37 -8.45 15.60 0.72
C MET A 37 -8.29 15.79 2.24
N LYS A 38 -9.24 16.41 2.93
CA LYS A 38 -9.20 16.57 4.40
C LYS A 38 -9.09 15.21 5.10
N VAL A 39 -9.89 14.25 4.69
CA VAL A 39 -9.86 12.88 5.25
C VAL A 39 -8.49 12.23 5.03
N SER A 40 -7.99 12.26 3.81
CA SER A 40 -6.73 11.60 3.44
C SER A 40 -5.50 12.29 4.06
N VAL A 41 -5.49 13.60 4.15
CA VAL A 41 -4.38 14.35 4.80
C VAL A 41 -4.30 14.02 6.29
N VAL A 42 -5.44 13.99 7.00
CA VAL A 42 -5.47 13.60 8.43
C VAL A 42 -4.97 12.17 8.60
N GLY A 43 -5.45 11.24 7.80
CA GLY A 43 -5.02 9.85 7.87
C GLY A 43 -3.54 9.65 7.54
N THR A 44 -3.03 10.33 6.50
CA THR A 44 -1.60 10.25 6.13
C THR A 44 -0.71 10.76 7.26
N ASN A 45 -1.07 11.88 7.90
CA ASN A 45 -0.29 12.40 9.02
C ASN A 45 -0.26 11.42 10.22
N ARG A 46 -1.38 10.77 10.56
CA ARG A 46 -1.42 9.75 11.62
C ARG A 46 -0.56 8.52 11.28
N ILE A 47 -0.55 8.12 10.02
CA ILE A 47 0.34 7.05 9.53
C ILE A 47 1.80 7.46 9.73
N LEU A 48 2.18 8.64 9.27
CA LEU A 48 3.56 9.14 9.38
C LEU A 48 4.01 9.23 10.85
N ASP A 49 3.14 9.70 11.75
CA ASP A 49 3.42 9.70 13.20
C ASP A 49 3.70 8.29 13.71
N CYS A 50 2.85 7.32 13.37
CA CYS A 50 3.03 5.91 13.76
C CYS A 50 4.32 5.30 13.19
N LEU A 51 4.64 5.56 11.92
CA LEU A 51 5.88 5.07 11.30
C LEU A 51 7.12 5.67 11.96
N LYS A 52 7.09 6.97 12.25
CA LYS A 52 8.16 7.70 12.93
C LYS A 52 8.41 7.16 14.35
N GLU A 53 7.36 6.98 15.13
CA GLU A 53 7.43 6.41 16.49
C GLU A 53 8.06 5.01 16.49
N ASN A 54 7.80 4.23 15.44
CA ASN A 54 8.34 2.89 15.29
C ASN A 54 9.71 2.86 14.58
N GLY A 55 10.18 3.97 13.99
CA GLY A 55 11.43 4.03 13.23
C GLY A 55 11.45 3.08 12.03
N VAL A 56 10.35 3.03 11.26
CA VAL A 56 10.22 2.17 10.09
C VAL A 56 9.94 2.98 8.83
N LYS A 57 10.41 2.47 7.68
CA LYS A 57 10.15 3.05 6.36
C LYS A 57 8.97 2.36 5.68
N ALA A 58 8.34 3.06 4.74
CA ALA A 58 7.26 2.58 3.91
C ALA A 58 7.28 3.22 2.53
N THR A 59 6.45 2.71 1.60
CA THR A 59 6.23 3.31 0.28
C THR A 59 4.82 3.88 0.20
N PHE A 60 4.71 5.12 -0.24
CA PHE A 60 3.45 5.84 -0.44
C PHE A 60 3.18 5.92 -1.95
N PHE A 61 2.19 5.17 -2.42
CA PHE A 61 1.69 5.27 -3.79
C PHE A 61 0.71 6.43 -3.86
N CYS A 62 1.16 7.55 -4.40
CA CYS A 62 0.41 8.80 -4.40
C CYS A 62 -0.28 9.04 -5.75
N THR A 63 -1.56 9.45 -5.75
CA THR A 63 -2.15 10.05 -6.93
C THR A 63 -1.50 11.40 -7.19
N SER A 64 -1.34 11.81 -8.45
CA SER A 64 -0.84 13.15 -8.73
C SER A 64 -1.81 14.23 -8.26
N ASN A 65 -3.11 13.91 -8.21
CA ASN A 65 -4.13 14.79 -7.65
C ASN A 65 -3.90 15.04 -6.14
N PHE A 66 -3.64 13.98 -5.35
CA PHE A 66 -3.26 14.14 -3.94
C PHE A 66 -1.97 14.93 -3.80
N ALA A 67 -0.94 14.62 -4.61
CA ALA A 67 0.34 15.30 -4.53
C ALA A 67 0.22 16.81 -4.77
N GLN A 68 -0.57 17.22 -5.76
CA GLN A 68 -0.79 18.63 -6.09
C GLN A 68 -1.60 19.38 -5.02
N ASN A 69 -2.57 18.71 -4.36
CA ASN A 69 -3.45 19.33 -3.37
C ASN A 69 -2.92 19.25 -1.93
N ALA A 70 -1.90 18.41 -1.66
CA ALA A 70 -1.26 18.27 -0.35
C ALA A 70 0.28 18.25 -0.44
N PRO A 71 0.92 19.27 -1.06
CA PRO A 71 2.36 19.27 -1.30
C PRO A 71 3.19 19.17 -0.01
N GLU A 72 2.71 19.73 1.09
CA GLU A 72 3.41 19.67 2.38
C GLU A 72 3.41 18.24 2.97
N VAL A 73 2.36 17.44 2.68
CA VAL A 73 2.32 16.04 3.10
C VAL A 73 3.32 15.21 2.28
N ILE A 74 3.39 15.44 0.96
CA ILE A 74 4.40 14.79 0.10
C ILE A 74 5.81 15.11 0.57
N LYS A 75 6.07 16.39 0.87
CA LYS A 75 7.36 16.83 1.42
C LYS A 75 7.68 16.16 2.77
N ARG A 76 6.67 16.00 3.64
CA ARG A 76 6.82 15.29 4.90
C ARG A 76 7.19 13.81 4.67
N ILE A 77 6.49 13.11 3.77
CA ILE A 77 6.78 11.71 3.39
C ILE A 77 8.25 11.58 2.99
N MET A 78 8.73 12.44 2.11
CA MET A 78 10.11 12.42 1.62
C MET A 78 11.13 12.74 2.72
N ASN A 79 10.89 13.77 3.53
CA ASN A 79 11.79 14.21 4.60
C ASN A 79 11.91 13.18 5.74
N GLU A 80 10.90 12.36 5.96
CA GLU A 80 10.93 11.27 6.94
C GLU A 80 11.54 9.97 6.35
N GLY A 81 12.04 10.01 5.09
CA GLY A 81 12.79 8.94 4.44
C GLY A 81 11.93 7.82 3.87
N HIS A 82 10.66 8.10 3.61
CA HIS A 82 9.76 7.18 2.92
C HIS A 82 9.88 7.33 1.40
N GLU A 83 9.47 6.31 0.67
CA GLU A 83 9.40 6.35 -0.79
C GLU A 83 8.08 6.93 -1.26
N VAL A 84 8.13 7.81 -2.27
CA VAL A 84 6.97 8.24 -3.05
C VAL A 84 6.95 7.48 -4.37
N ALA A 85 5.84 6.82 -4.66
CA ALA A 85 5.57 6.09 -5.90
C ALA A 85 4.26 6.61 -6.53
N CYS A 86 3.97 6.24 -7.77
CA CYS A 86 2.78 6.70 -8.49
C CYS A 86 1.56 5.80 -8.26
N HIS A 87 0.39 6.45 -8.09
CA HIS A 87 -0.93 5.80 -8.03
C HIS A 87 -1.91 6.37 -9.05
N GLY A 88 -1.44 6.63 -10.29
CA GLY A 88 -2.24 7.31 -11.30
C GLY A 88 -2.46 8.79 -11.01
N CYS A 89 -3.37 9.42 -11.76
CA CYS A 89 -3.70 10.82 -11.57
C CYS A 89 -4.89 11.04 -10.64
N ASP A 90 -5.94 10.27 -10.84
CA ASP A 90 -7.22 10.39 -10.16
C ASP A 90 -7.70 8.99 -9.76
N HIS A 91 -8.09 8.81 -8.49
CA HIS A 91 -8.53 7.49 -8.03
C HIS A 91 -9.95 7.16 -8.50
N TRP A 92 -10.82 8.17 -8.64
CA TRP A 92 -12.22 7.97 -9.03
C TRP A 92 -12.38 7.56 -10.49
N GLN A 93 -11.62 8.21 -11.38
CA GLN A 93 -11.70 8.01 -12.84
C GLN A 93 -10.32 7.77 -13.45
N PRO A 94 -9.65 6.64 -13.13
CA PRO A 94 -8.33 6.36 -13.65
C PRO A 94 -8.36 6.15 -15.17
N LYS A 95 -7.35 6.70 -15.86
CA LYS A 95 -7.19 6.63 -17.32
C LYS A 95 -5.91 5.88 -17.68
N ALA A 96 -5.87 5.25 -18.82
CA ALA A 96 -4.67 4.55 -19.31
C ALA A 96 -3.45 5.48 -19.43
N THR A 97 -3.68 6.75 -19.79
CA THR A 97 -2.62 7.77 -19.89
C THR A 97 -2.01 8.18 -18.55
N ASP A 98 -2.66 7.84 -17.45
CA ASP A 98 -2.22 8.24 -16.11
C ASP A 98 -0.88 7.59 -15.72
N VAL A 99 -0.54 6.46 -16.32
CA VAL A 99 0.76 5.80 -16.15
C VAL A 99 1.92 6.77 -16.45
N PHE A 100 1.83 7.52 -17.52
CA PHE A 100 2.86 8.51 -17.91
C PHE A 100 2.69 9.83 -17.18
N ARG A 101 1.46 10.34 -17.18
CA ARG A 101 1.15 11.67 -16.68
C ARG A 101 1.38 11.83 -15.18
N SER A 102 1.02 10.82 -14.40
CA SER A 102 1.23 10.87 -12.94
C SER A 102 2.71 10.95 -12.58
N LYS A 103 3.55 10.20 -13.31
CA LYS A 103 5.00 10.23 -13.12
C LYS A 103 5.56 11.62 -13.41
N GLU A 104 5.24 12.17 -14.57
CA GLU A 104 5.69 13.50 -14.96
C GLU A 104 5.32 14.56 -13.91
N ILE A 105 4.07 14.57 -13.45
CA ILE A 105 3.59 15.55 -12.46
C ILE A 105 4.33 15.39 -11.12
N ILE A 106 4.44 14.16 -10.60
CA ILE A 106 5.06 13.93 -9.30
C ILE A 106 6.56 14.21 -9.36
N GLU A 107 7.26 13.81 -10.42
CA GLU A 107 8.69 14.10 -10.60
C GLU A 107 8.96 15.60 -10.74
N GLN A 108 8.13 16.33 -11.50
CA GLN A 108 8.24 17.79 -11.62
C GLN A 108 8.01 18.50 -10.27
N GLN A 109 7.05 18.05 -9.49
CA GLN A 109 6.72 18.64 -8.20
C GLN A 109 7.76 18.36 -7.13
N THR A 110 8.33 17.17 -7.12
CA THR A 110 9.18 16.66 -6.02
C THR A 110 10.67 16.73 -6.31
N GLY A 111 11.05 16.74 -7.59
CA GLY A 111 12.45 16.67 -8.04
C GLY A 111 13.11 15.29 -7.85
N ILE A 112 12.35 14.26 -7.47
CA ILE A 112 12.86 12.89 -7.34
C ILE A 112 12.54 12.07 -8.59
N THR A 113 13.27 10.96 -8.79
CA THR A 113 12.89 9.94 -9.76
C THR A 113 11.91 8.96 -9.13
N VAL A 114 10.74 8.78 -9.75
CA VAL A 114 9.73 7.83 -9.29
C VAL A 114 9.94 6.46 -9.95
N ASN A 115 10.21 5.45 -9.15
CA ASN A 115 10.57 4.10 -9.61
C ASN A 115 9.37 3.15 -9.73
N GLY A 116 8.27 3.42 -9.05
CA GLY A 116 7.19 2.48 -8.90
C GLY A 116 5.81 3.00 -9.27
N TYR A 117 4.97 2.05 -9.65
CA TYR A 117 3.57 2.29 -10.01
C TYR A 117 2.64 1.30 -9.31
N ARG A 118 1.46 1.76 -8.93
CA ARG A 118 0.30 0.95 -8.57
C ARG A 118 -0.94 1.54 -9.24
N GLN A 119 -1.69 0.70 -9.97
CA GLN A 119 -2.92 1.13 -10.62
C GLN A 119 -4.02 1.37 -9.58
N PRO A 120 -4.73 2.50 -9.61
CA PRO A 120 -5.91 2.72 -8.79
C PRO A 120 -6.90 1.56 -8.90
N ARG A 121 -7.51 1.19 -7.76
CA ARG A 121 -8.47 0.08 -7.67
C ARG A 121 -7.93 -1.29 -8.09
N MET A 122 -6.62 -1.44 -8.28
CA MET A 122 -5.98 -2.64 -8.84
C MET A 122 -6.59 -3.06 -10.18
N PHE A 123 -7.00 -2.09 -11.01
CA PHE A 123 -7.49 -2.38 -12.36
C PHE A 123 -6.34 -2.88 -13.26
N PRO A 124 -6.66 -3.62 -14.33
CA PRO A 124 -5.65 -4.00 -15.30
C PRO A 124 -4.93 -2.78 -15.88
N VAL A 125 -3.62 -2.87 -16.00
CA VAL A 125 -2.75 -1.87 -16.63
C VAL A 125 -1.84 -2.54 -17.63
N SER A 126 -1.48 -1.84 -18.70
CA SER A 126 -0.61 -2.35 -19.75
C SER A 126 0.84 -2.48 -19.24
N ASP A 127 1.37 -3.70 -19.29
CA ASP A 127 2.78 -3.97 -18.94
C ASP A 127 3.74 -3.17 -19.83
N GLU A 128 3.39 -2.98 -21.12
CA GLU A 128 4.17 -2.19 -22.06
C GLU A 128 4.19 -0.71 -21.68
N ASP A 129 3.07 -0.15 -21.22
CA ASP A 129 3.00 1.25 -20.81
C ASP A 129 3.79 1.50 -19.53
N ILE A 130 3.75 0.57 -18.59
CA ILE A 130 4.57 0.62 -17.37
C ILE A 130 6.07 0.62 -17.73
N GLU A 131 6.50 -0.27 -18.64
CA GLU A 131 7.88 -0.33 -19.11
C GLU A 131 8.28 0.95 -19.87
N LYS A 132 7.45 1.42 -20.82
CA LYS A 132 7.69 2.65 -21.60
C LYS A 132 7.76 3.90 -20.73
N ALA A 133 6.99 3.96 -19.64
CA ALA A 133 7.06 5.05 -18.67
C ALA A 133 8.34 5.00 -17.80
N GLY A 134 9.13 3.93 -17.90
CA GLY A 134 10.40 3.77 -17.20
C GLY A 134 10.25 3.46 -15.72
N TYR A 135 9.16 2.80 -15.32
CA TYR A 135 9.03 2.27 -13.96
C TYR A 135 9.89 1.01 -13.79
N ARG A 136 10.49 0.85 -12.63
CA ARG A 136 11.29 -0.33 -12.26
C ARG A 136 10.43 -1.45 -11.66
N TYR A 137 9.31 -1.09 -11.04
CA TYR A 137 8.36 -2.04 -10.49
C TYR A 137 6.92 -1.59 -10.64
N ASN A 138 6.03 -2.57 -10.65
CA ASN A 138 4.58 -2.43 -10.57
C ASN A 138 4.04 -3.26 -9.41
N SER A 139 3.03 -2.77 -8.70
CA SER A 139 2.39 -3.49 -7.60
C SER A 139 0.87 -3.44 -7.73
N SER A 140 0.37 -3.71 -8.94
CA SER A 140 -1.06 -3.65 -9.26
C SER A 140 -1.76 -5.00 -9.15
N LEU A 141 -1.02 -6.09 -8.87
CA LEU A 141 -1.59 -7.42 -8.80
C LEU A 141 -2.00 -7.79 -7.38
N ASN A 142 -3.29 -8.11 -7.21
CA ASN A 142 -3.79 -8.74 -6.00
C ASN A 142 -4.16 -10.20 -6.30
N PRO A 143 -3.32 -11.18 -5.94
CA PRO A 143 -3.54 -12.58 -6.28
C PRO A 143 -4.51 -13.28 -5.32
N ALA A 144 -5.42 -12.54 -4.71
CA ALA A 144 -6.43 -13.03 -3.78
C ALA A 144 -7.54 -13.83 -4.48
N PHE A 145 -8.22 -14.63 -3.69
CA PHE A 145 -9.49 -15.23 -4.07
C PHE A 145 -10.61 -14.60 -3.24
N ILE A 146 -11.32 -13.66 -3.85
CA ILE A 146 -12.52 -13.03 -3.31
C ILE A 146 -13.59 -13.12 -4.41
N PRO A 147 -14.57 -14.04 -4.29
CA PRO A 147 -15.61 -14.18 -5.29
C PRO A 147 -16.29 -12.84 -5.63
N GLY A 148 -16.39 -12.53 -6.92
CA GLY A 148 -16.97 -11.29 -7.41
C GLY A 148 -16.03 -10.08 -7.46
N ARG A 149 -14.81 -10.16 -6.89
CA ARG A 149 -13.83 -9.06 -6.93
C ARG A 149 -12.46 -9.47 -7.45
N TYR A 150 -11.84 -10.48 -6.86
CA TYR A 150 -10.53 -11.00 -7.27
C TYR A 150 -10.62 -12.52 -7.47
N MET A 151 -10.34 -12.98 -8.67
CA MET A 151 -10.38 -14.42 -9.01
C MET A 151 -9.06 -14.85 -9.68
N HIS A 152 -7.92 -14.41 -9.11
CA HIS A 152 -6.59 -14.60 -9.71
C HIS A 152 -5.87 -15.84 -9.14
N LEU A 153 -6.54 -17.00 -9.11
CA LEU A 153 -5.99 -18.24 -8.54
C LEU A 153 -4.73 -18.76 -9.27
N THR A 154 -4.58 -18.41 -10.53
CA THR A 154 -3.42 -18.83 -11.35
C THR A 154 -2.27 -17.82 -11.34
N ALA A 155 -2.51 -16.60 -10.84
CA ALA A 155 -1.48 -15.58 -10.81
C ALA A 155 -0.36 -15.95 -9.82
N PRO A 156 0.91 -15.56 -10.08
CA PRO A 156 1.98 -15.72 -9.11
C PRO A 156 1.66 -15.02 -7.80
N ARG A 157 2.03 -15.64 -6.66
CA ARG A 157 1.84 -15.08 -5.31
C ARG A 157 3.03 -14.25 -4.84
N THR A 158 4.17 -14.47 -5.44
CA THR A 158 5.43 -13.81 -5.14
C THR A 158 5.86 -12.97 -6.33
N TRP A 159 6.83 -12.09 -6.11
CA TRP A 159 7.37 -11.23 -7.15
C TRP A 159 7.87 -12.02 -8.38
N PHE A 160 7.75 -11.42 -9.53
CA PHE A 160 8.23 -11.96 -10.80
C PHE A 160 8.50 -10.82 -11.80
N MET A 161 9.28 -11.12 -12.83
CA MET A 161 9.55 -10.13 -13.87
C MET A 161 8.47 -10.18 -14.96
N ARG A 162 7.98 -8.99 -15.34
CA ARG A 162 7.22 -8.74 -16.56
C ARG A 162 8.08 -7.85 -17.45
N ASN A 163 8.65 -8.42 -18.51
CA ASN A 163 9.69 -7.74 -19.28
C ASN A 163 10.83 -7.24 -18.37
N LYS A 164 11.07 -5.91 -18.32
CA LYS A 164 12.10 -5.30 -17.47
C LYS A 164 11.55 -4.76 -16.14
N VAL A 165 10.26 -4.92 -15.89
CA VAL A 165 9.59 -4.40 -14.71
C VAL A 165 9.32 -5.53 -13.73
N MET A 166 9.61 -5.33 -12.45
CA MET A 166 9.30 -6.29 -11.40
C MET A 166 7.85 -6.12 -10.95
N GLU A 167 7.00 -7.14 -11.15
CA GLU A 167 5.67 -7.19 -10.52
C GLU A 167 5.80 -7.67 -9.09
N ILE A 168 5.26 -6.89 -8.12
CA ILE A 168 5.30 -7.18 -6.70
C ILE A 168 3.86 -7.30 -6.17
N PRO A 169 3.28 -8.51 -6.19
CA PRO A 169 1.90 -8.72 -5.76
C PRO A 169 1.69 -8.47 -4.26
N ALA A 170 0.47 -8.06 -3.90
CA ALA A 170 0.04 -8.04 -2.50
C ALA A 170 0.07 -9.46 -1.90
N SER A 171 0.49 -9.59 -0.65
CA SER A 171 0.60 -10.91 0.00
C SER A 171 -0.76 -11.51 0.31
N VAL A 172 -0.87 -12.78 0.00
CA VAL A 172 -2.01 -13.63 0.33
C VAL A 172 -1.54 -14.89 1.04
N THR A 173 -2.40 -15.52 1.84
CA THR A 173 -2.03 -16.76 2.50
C THR A 173 -1.71 -17.86 1.47
N PRO A 174 -0.74 -18.74 1.74
CA PRO A 174 -0.53 -19.96 0.94
C PRO A 174 -1.84 -20.77 0.84
N TRP A 175 -2.03 -21.47 -0.26
CA TRP A 175 -3.12 -22.40 -0.56
C TRP A 175 -4.47 -21.73 -0.82
N ILE A 176 -5.10 -21.11 0.19
CA ILE A 176 -6.46 -20.53 0.07
C ILE A 176 -6.49 -19.11 -0.47
N ARG A 177 -5.31 -18.47 -0.62
CA ARG A 177 -5.16 -17.10 -1.14
C ARG A 177 -6.02 -16.06 -0.41
N PHE A 178 -6.17 -16.23 0.90
CA PHE A 178 -6.84 -15.25 1.73
C PHE A 178 -6.01 -13.95 1.75
N PRO A 179 -6.62 -12.80 1.44
CA PRO A 179 -5.91 -11.53 1.35
C PRO A 179 -5.48 -11.01 2.73
N LEU A 180 -4.25 -10.48 2.80
CA LEU A 180 -3.70 -9.88 4.01
C LEU A 180 -3.44 -8.38 3.85
N PHE A 181 -4.34 -7.68 3.20
CA PHE A 181 -4.34 -6.23 3.06
C PHE A 181 -5.32 -5.57 4.05
N TRP A 182 -5.51 -4.27 3.93
CA TRP A 182 -6.27 -3.39 4.81
C TRP A 182 -7.57 -4.00 5.38
N LEU A 183 -8.43 -4.57 4.54
CA LEU A 183 -9.74 -5.11 4.96
C LEU A 183 -9.62 -6.24 5.98
N ALA A 184 -8.58 -7.05 5.85
CA ALA A 184 -8.30 -8.12 6.81
C ALA A 184 -7.85 -7.57 8.16
N LEU A 185 -6.96 -6.57 8.16
CA LEU A 185 -6.55 -5.92 9.41
C LEU A 185 -7.72 -5.19 10.07
N HIS A 186 -8.64 -4.58 9.32
CA HIS A 186 -9.85 -3.96 9.87
C HIS A 186 -10.75 -4.94 10.65
N ASN A 187 -10.91 -6.17 10.16
CA ASN A 187 -12.04 -7.02 10.56
C ASN A 187 -11.65 -8.28 11.32
N LEU A 188 -10.43 -8.78 11.15
CA LEU A 188 -10.00 -9.99 11.85
C LEU A 188 -9.53 -9.70 13.28
N PRO A 189 -9.65 -10.65 14.20
CA PRO A 189 -8.92 -10.61 15.46
C PRO A 189 -7.41 -10.48 15.19
N GLU A 190 -6.72 -9.55 15.85
CA GLU A 190 -5.30 -9.28 15.59
C GLU A 190 -4.42 -10.53 15.70
N LYS A 191 -4.65 -11.37 16.71
CA LYS A 191 -3.89 -12.61 16.88
C LYS A 191 -4.00 -13.54 15.68
N LEU A 192 -5.19 -13.62 15.07
CA LEU A 192 -5.43 -14.43 13.86
C LEU A 192 -4.71 -13.82 12.65
N TYR A 193 -4.84 -12.50 12.46
CA TYR A 193 -4.14 -11.79 11.40
C TYR A 193 -2.61 -11.97 11.51
N HIS A 194 -2.05 -11.74 12.70
CA HIS A 194 -0.62 -11.94 12.96
C HIS A 194 -0.15 -13.39 12.72
N MET A 195 -0.98 -14.38 13.03
CA MET A 195 -0.67 -15.79 12.75
C MET A 195 -0.58 -16.04 11.24
N MET A 196 -1.52 -15.50 10.47
CA MET A 196 -1.51 -15.63 8.99
C MET A 196 -0.32 -14.89 8.36
N VAL A 197 0.01 -13.69 8.84
CA VAL A 197 1.21 -12.95 8.41
C VAL A 197 2.47 -13.78 8.64
N ARG A 198 2.64 -14.38 9.83
CA ARG A 198 3.78 -15.25 10.12
C ARG A 198 3.86 -16.45 9.18
N ARG A 199 2.70 -17.02 8.78
CA ARG A 199 2.68 -18.13 7.82
C ARG A 199 3.16 -17.70 6.43
N VAL A 200 2.79 -16.50 5.97
CA VAL A 200 3.28 -15.92 4.72
C VAL A 200 4.79 -15.69 4.78
N LEU A 201 5.28 -15.06 5.85
CA LEU A 201 6.71 -14.81 6.05
C LEU A 201 7.55 -16.10 5.99
N GLY A 202 7.08 -17.16 6.64
CA GLY A 202 7.75 -18.47 6.64
C GLY A 202 7.73 -19.17 5.29
N HIS A 203 6.76 -18.88 4.42
CA HIS A 203 6.62 -19.53 3.12
C HIS A 203 7.25 -18.72 1.98
N ASP A 204 7.03 -17.40 1.96
CA ASP A 204 7.38 -16.54 0.83
C ASP A 204 8.72 -15.78 1.09
N GLY A 205 9.18 -15.69 2.33
CA GLY A 205 10.42 -15.03 2.71
C GLY A 205 10.36 -13.49 2.71
N TYR A 206 9.20 -12.90 2.50
CA TYR A 206 8.90 -11.48 2.62
C TYR A 206 7.39 -11.28 2.80
N PHE A 207 6.96 -10.04 3.10
CA PHE A 207 5.54 -9.72 3.28
C PHE A 207 5.22 -8.36 2.68
N VAL A 208 4.16 -8.30 1.87
CA VAL A 208 3.65 -7.10 1.21
C VAL A 208 2.24 -6.84 1.72
N THR A 209 2.01 -5.66 2.28
CA THR A 209 0.66 -5.24 2.68
C THR A 209 0.44 -3.76 2.38
N TYR A 210 -0.82 -3.38 2.18
CA TYR A 210 -1.17 -2.00 1.87
C TYR A 210 -2.42 -1.56 2.62
N PHE A 211 -2.49 -0.26 2.85
CA PHE A 211 -3.58 0.44 3.51
C PHE A 211 -3.85 1.75 2.78
N HIS A 212 -4.95 2.43 3.17
CA HIS A 212 -5.29 3.74 2.63
C HIS A 212 -5.34 4.77 3.77
N PRO A 213 -4.95 6.02 3.56
CA PRO A 213 -5.00 7.06 4.59
C PRO A 213 -6.38 7.23 5.24
N TRP A 214 -7.46 7.13 4.48
CA TRP A 214 -8.81 7.29 5.00
C TRP A 214 -9.21 6.25 6.06
N GLU A 215 -8.55 5.09 6.11
CA GLU A 215 -8.76 4.09 7.17
C GLU A 215 -8.35 4.62 8.55
N PHE A 216 -7.40 5.55 8.59
CA PHE A 216 -6.88 6.19 9.79
C PHE A 216 -7.64 7.45 10.18
N PHE A 217 -8.74 7.76 9.50
CA PHE A 217 -9.71 8.79 9.85
C PHE A 217 -10.90 8.19 10.59
N GLU A 218 -11.57 8.98 11.44
CA GLU A 218 -12.67 8.52 12.31
C GLU A 218 -13.98 8.28 11.54
N LEU A 219 -13.99 7.33 10.59
CA LEU A 219 -15.13 7.08 9.69
C LEU A 219 -16.44 6.76 10.43
N LYS A 220 -16.37 6.20 11.64
CA LYS A 220 -17.57 5.91 12.45
C LYS A 220 -18.29 7.18 12.93
N ALA A 221 -17.57 8.28 13.07
CA ALA A 221 -18.12 9.57 13.47
C ALA A 221 -18.86 10.29 12.32
N HIS A 222 -18.77 9.75 11.10
CA HIS A 222 -19.30 10.34 9.87
C HIS A 222 -20.37 9.44 9.21
N PRO A 223 -21.57 9.33 9.80
CA PRO A 223 -22.66 8.51 9.21
C PRO A 223 -23.11 9.01 7.84
N GLU A 224 -22.90 10.29 7.54
CA GLU A 224 -23.17 10.94 6.26
C GLU A 224 -22.39 10.34 5.09
N PHE A 225 -21.23 9.70 5.34
CA PHE A 225 -20.45 9.01 4.31
C PHE A 225 -21.10 7.72 3.82
N LYS A 226 -22.14 7.23 4.49
CA LYS A 226 -22.90 6.00 4.17
C LYS A 226 -22.04 4.74 3.98
N MET A 227 -20.90 4.70 4.62
CA MET A 227 -19.92 3.61 4.48
C MET A 227 -20.42 2.31 5.12
N PRO A 228 -20.21 1.14 4.47
CA PRO A 228 -20.49 -0.16 5.06
C PRO A 228 -19.70 -0.38 6.38
N PHE A 229 -20.30 -1.15 7.30
CA PHE A 229 -19.65 -1.45 8.58
C PHE A 229 -18.26 -2.06 8.41
N ILE A 230 -18.11 -2.99 7.47
CA ILE A 230 -16.85 -3.71 7.23
C ILE A 230 -15.70 -2.76 6.82
N ILE A 231 -15.99 -1.60 6.23
CA ILE A 231 -14.99 -0.61 5.82
C ILE A 231 -14.65 0.34 6.97
N LYS A 232 -15.64 0.75 7.77
CA LYS A 232 -15.44 1.70 8.87
C LYS A 232 -15.11 1.05 10.22
N ASN A 233 -15.14 -0.30 10.30
CA ASN A 233 -14.80 -1.01 11.52
C ASN A 233 -13.34 -0.76 11.91
N HIS A 234 -13.06 -0.44 13.18
CA HIS A 234 -11.72 -0.08 13.67
C HIS A 234 -11.01 1.06 12.92
N SER A 235 -11.75 1.94 12.21
CA SER A 235 -11.15 3.13 11.59
C SER A 235 -10.62 4.13 12.63
N GLY A 236 -9.82 5.10 12.17
CA GLY A 236 -9.27 6.16 13.01
C GLY A 236 -8.16 5.67 13.93
N LEU A 237 -8.16 6.13 15.18
CA LEU A 237 -7.12 5.77 16.15
C LEU A 237 -7.04 4.27 16.44
N GLN A 238 -8.15 3.54 16.31
CA GLN A 238 -8.12 2.09 16.44
C GLN A 238 -7.30 1.45 15.33
N MET A 239 -7.35 1.98 14.10
CA MET A 239 -6.52 1.48 13.00
C MET A 239 -5.04 1.83 13.19
N VAL A 240 -4.74 3.01 13.73
CA VAL A 240 -3.36 3.36 14.15
C VAL A 240 -2.82 2.34 15.15
N GLN A 241 -3.59 1.98 16.18
CA GLN A 241 -3.18 1.00 17.18
C GLN A 241 -2.94 -0.40 16.57
N ARG A 242 -3.79 -0.81 15.61
CA ARG A 242 -3.63 -2.10 14.92
C ARG A 242 -2.41 -2.13 14.01
N LEU A 243 -2.12 -1.02 13.32
CA LEU A 243 -0.91 -0.86 12.53
C LEU A 243 0.35 -0.89 13.42
N ASP A 244 0.35 -0.15 14.52
CA ASP A 244 1.42 -0.14 15.52
C ASP A 244 1.68 -1.54 16.08
N SER A 245 0.63 -2.27 16.45
CA SER A 245 0.70 -3.65 16.93
C SER A 245 1.33 -4.60 15.89
N LEU A 246 0.95 -4.45 14.61
CA LEU A 246 1.53 -5.22 13.51
C LEU A 246 3.02 -4.91 13.34
N ILE A 247 3.40 -3.63 13.32
CA ILE A 247 4.80 -3.20 13.17
C ILE A 247 5.64 -3.72 14.33
N LYS A 248 5.19 -3.57 15.57
CA LYS A 248 5.89 -4.06 16.76
C LYS A 248 6.07 -5.59 16.74
N MET A 249 5.03 -6.33 16.33
CA MET A 249 5.10 -7.79 16.19
C MET A 249 6.16 -8.21 15.16
N LEU A 250 6.25 -7.50 14.04
CA LEU A 250 7.22 -7.79 12.99
C LEU A 250 8.64 -7.41 13.41
N LYS A 251 8.83 -6.24 14.03
CA LYS A 251 10.14 -5.79 14.56
C LYS A 251 10.68 -6.70 15.67
N SER A 252 9.82 -7.16 16.57
CA SER A 252 10.23 -8.07 17.68
C SER A 252 10.80 -9.40 17.17
N ARG A 253 10.61 -9.72 15.89
CA ARG A 253 11.13 -10.92 15.23
C ARG A 253 12.37 -10.64 14.36
N GLY A 254 12.91 -9.43 14.42
CA GLY A 254 14.08 -9.04 13.64
C GLY A 254 13.80 -8.81 12.14
N HIS A 255 12.54 -8.58 11.74
CA HIS A 255 12.21 -8.29 10.36
C HIS A 255 12.51 -6.82 10.03
N GLU A 256 12.92 -6.57 8.78
CA GLU A 256 13.32 -5.26 8.28
C GLU A 256 12.22 -4.65 7.42
N PHE A 257 11.85 -3.40 7.71
CA PHE A 257 10.95 -2.62 6.88
C PHE A 257 11.76 -1.85 5.85
N ILE A 258 11.50 -2.12 4.58
CA ILE A 258 12.19 -1.51 3.45
C ILE A 258 11.18 -0.94 2.45
N THR A 259 11.64 -0.02 1.62
CA THR A 259 10.85 0.49 0.51
C THR A 259 10.79 -0.52 -0.64
N TYR A 260 9.85 -0.33 -1.56
CA TYR A 260 9.77 -1.18 -2.75
C TYR A 260 10.98 -1.02 -3.66
N THR A 261 11.52 0.20 -3.80
CA THR A 261 12.78 0.42 -4.54
C THR A 261 13.94 -0.35 -3.92
N GLU A 262 14.12 -0.29 -2.59
CA GLU A 262 15.14 -1.06 -1.88
C GLU A 262 14.97 -2.59 -2.08
N PHE A 263 13.72 -3.07 -2.10
CA PHE A 263 13.44 -4.48 -2.38
C PHE A 263 13.87 -4.88 -3.80
N VAL A 264 13.50 -4.09 -4.81
CA VAL A 264 13.90 -4.33 -6.21
C VAL A 264 15.41 -4.38 -6.35
N GLU A 265 16.13 -3.44 -5.73
CA GLU A 265 17.58 -3.39 -5.76
C GLU A 265 18.22 -4.63 -5.15
N ARG A 266 17.73 -5.06 -3.99
CA ARG A 266 18.23 -6.29 -3.34
C ARG A 266 17.94 -7.54 -4.18
N LYS A 267 16.73 -7.64 -4.78
CA LYS A 267 16.35 -8.81 -5.58
C LYS A 267 17.05 -8.90 -6.94
N LEU A 268 17.48 -7.78 -7.51
CA LEU A 268 18.26 -7.77 -8.74
C LEU A 268 19.77 -7.95 -8.50
N SER A 269 20.22 -7.84 -7.26
CA SER A 269 21.63 -8.07 -6.87
C SER A 269 21.90 -9.49 -6.35
N GLU A 270 20.85 -10.29 -6.10
CA GLU A 270 20.94 -11.72 -5.73
C GLU A 270 21.22 -12.60 -6.97
#